data_f21bbb2d71c76f8c480870e8bb38260a
#
_entry.id   f21bbb2d71c76f8c480870e8bb38260a
#
_cell.length_a   1.000
_cell.length_b   1.000
_cell.length_c   1.000
_cell.angle_alpha   90.00
_cell.angle_beta   90.00
_cell.angle_gamma   90.00
#
_symmetry.space_group_name_H-M   'P 1'
#
loop_
_entity.id
_entity.type
_entity.pdbx_description
1 polymer ?
#
loop_
_entity_poly.entity_id
_entity_poly.type
_entity_poly.pdbx_seq_one_letter_code
_entity_poly.pdbx_strand_id
1 'polypeptide(L)'
;RVEIAFVRDQDFDNEFTTRLIQFFHPDWTVETSAEMANKSKFWSGINAVNHLIEVACSLDSMVLGEREIITQVRNAFEFARTNKLSGDTIRLIIRHTIETAKKVYTETFISHKSVSVVSLAFKAFLEKNHPKDVAIIIVGSGVTNQKMVRFLERWLSKHIYLQPYIIKCRRISATF
;
A
#
# COMPACT_ATOMS: atom_id res chain seq x y z
N ARG A 1 -3.99 -2.76 -3.10
CA ARG A 1 -3.83 -2.07 -4.38
C ARG A 1 -2.44 -2.33 -4.92
N VAL A 2 -2.34 -2.69 -6.20
CA VAL A 2 -1.08 -2.87 -6.93
C VAL A 2 -1.19 -2.03 -8.20
N GLU A 3 -0.15 -1.26 -8.51
CA GLU A 3 -0.07 -0.44 -9.72
C GLU A 3 1.28 -0.65 -10.38
N ILE A 4 1.29 -0.61 -11.71
CA ILE A 4 2.50 -0.81 -12.52
C ILE A 4 2.58 0.37 -13.50
N ALA A 5 3.66 1.12 -13.44
CA ALA A 5 3.96 2.19 -14.38
C ALA A 5 5.07 1.73 -15.35
N PHE A 6 4.83 1.89 -16.64
CA PHE A 6 5.79 1.52 -17.68
C PHE A 6 5.65 2.44 -18.90
N VAL A 7 6.63 2.43 -19.77
CA VAL A 7 6.61 3.13 -21.05
C VAL A 7 6.38 2.12 -22.17
N ARG A 8 5.49 2.45 -23.09
CA ARG A 8 5.18 1.66 -24.26
C ARG A 8 4.91 2.57 -25.45
N ASP A 9 5.36 2.18 -26.65
CA ASP A 9 5.15 2.93 -27.88
C ASP A 9 3.84 2.56 -28.60
N GLN A 10 3.15 1.54 -28.17
CA GLN A 10 1.89 1.05 -28.75
C GLN A 10 0.71 1.37 -27.84
N ASP A 11 -0.46 1.50 -28.45
CA ASP A 11 -1.71 1.67 -27.70
C ASP A 11 -1.99 0.48 -26.78
N PHE A 12 -2.74 0.78 -25.74
CA PHE A 12 -3.07 -0.16 -24.70
C PHE A 12 -4.33 -0.96 -25.12
N ASP A 13 -4.24 -2.29 -25.06
CA ASP A 13 -5.35 -3.19 -25.34
C ASP A 13 -5.53 -4.26 -24.25
N ASN A 14 -6.67 -4.94 -24.30
CA ASN A 14 -7.03 -5.94 -23.31
C ASN A 14 -6.18 -7.20 -23.41
N GLU A 15 -5.70 -7.54 -24.61
CA GLU A 15 -4.84 -8.67 -24.85
C GLU A 15 -3.47 -8.47 -24.18
N PHE A 16 -2.89 -7.28 -24.33
CA PHE A 16 -1.65 -6.93 -23.65
C PHE A 16 -1.81 -7.02 -22.13
N THR A 17 -2.92 -6.50 -21.60
CA THR A 17 -3.16 -6.53 -20.14
C THR A 17 -3.28 -7.95 -19.64
N THR A 18 -4.00 -8.81 -20.36
CA THR A 18 -4.13 -10.22 -20.02
C THR A 18 -2.76 -10.88 -19.95
N ARG A 19 -1.91 -10.64 -20.95
CA ARG A 19 -0.54 -11.18 -20.99
C ARG A 19 0.33 -10.61 -19.85
N LEU A 20 0.19 -9.33 -19.56
CA LEU A 20 0.92 -8.69 -18.46
C LEU A 20 0.54 -9.30 -17.10
N ILE A 21 -0.76 -9.49 -16.85
CA ILE A 21 -1.25 -10.13 -15.63
C ILE A 21 -0.74 -11.57 -15.54
N GLN A 22 -0.81 -12.32 -16.63
CA GLN A 22 -0.32 -13.70 -16.68
C GLN A 22 1.19 -13.78 -16.46
N PHE A 23 1.96 -12.80 -16.91
CA PHE A 23 3.39 -12.72 -16.61
C PHE A 23 3.67 -12.59 -15.11
N PHE A 24 2.87 -11.80 -14.36
CA PHE A 24 3.00 -11.68 -12.91
C PHE A 24 2.40 -12.85 -12.14
N HIS A 25 1.46 -13.56 -12.74
CA HIS A 25 0.75 -14.69 -12.14
C HIS A 25 0.76 -15.88 -13.10
N PRO A 26 1.92 -16.53 -13.29
CA PRO A 26 2.06 -17.61 -14.28
C PRO A 26 1.19 -18.84 -13.99
N ASP A 27 0.78 -19.01 -12.72
CA ASP A 27 -0.09 -20.11 -12.29
C ASP A 27 -1.58 -19.86 -12.61
N TRP A 28 -1.95 -18.66 -13.06
CA TRP A 28 -3.34 -18.34 -13.41
C TRP A 28 -3.66 -18.80 -14.83
N THR A 29 -4.92 -19.21 -15.04
CA THR A 29 -5.39 -19.52 -16.39
C THR A 29 -5.54 -18.24 -17.22
N VAL A 30 -5.61 -18.40 -18.56
CA VAL A 30 -5.84 -17.26 -19.46
C VAL A 30 -7.18 -16.60 -19.16
N GLU A 31 -8.21 -17.37 -18.85
CA GLU A 31 -9.55 -16.88 -18.51
C GLU A 31 -9.52 -16.05 -17.24
N THR A 32 -8.84 -16.51 -16.18
CA THR A 32 -8.68 -15.77 -14.93
C THR A 32 -7.91 -14.48 -15.17
N SER A 33 -6.85 -14.52 -15.97
CA SER A 33 -6.05 -13.34 -16.32
C SER A 33 -6.84 -12.32 -17.13
N ALA A 34 -7.68 -12.78 -18.07
CA ALA A 34 -8.57 -11.94 -18.86
C ALA A 34 -9.68 -11.30 -18.00
N GLU A 35 -10.25 -12.05 -17.04
CA GLU A 35 -11.21 -11.48 -16.09
C GLU A 35 -10.58 -10.37 -15.25
N MET A 36 -9.35 -10.56 -14.77
CA MET A 36 -8.62 -9.53 -14.03
C MET A 36 -8.25 -8.34 -14.90
N ALA A 37 -7.89 -8.57 -16.18
CA ALA A 37 -7.66 -7.49 -17.14
C ALA A 37 -8.90 -6.60 -17.30
N ASN A 38 -10.08 -7.20 -17.43
CA ASN A 38 -11.35 -6.47 -17.54
C ASN A 38 -11.70 -5.66 -16.26
N LYS A 39 -11.19 -6.05 -15.11
CA LYS A 39 -11.38 -5.34 -13.83
C LYS A 39 -10.28 -4.31 -13.56
N SER A 40 -9.22 -4.29 -14.37
CA SER A 40 -8.11 -3.36 -14.21
C SER A 40 -8.47 -1.98 -14.74
N LYS A 41 -7.91 -0.94 -14.11
CA LYS A 41 -8.01 0.44 -14.57
C LYS A 41 -6.72 0.86 -15.26
N PHE A 42 -6.85 1.67 -16.29
CA PHE A 42 -5.72 2.19 -17.04
C PHE A 42 -5.73 3.69 -17.13
N TRP A 43 -4.54 4.23 -17.16
CA TRP A 43 -4.28 5.62 -17.48
C TRP A 43 -3.14 5.67 -18.49
N SER A 44 -3.23 6.55 -19.49
CA SER A 44 -2.19 6.76 -20.49
C SER A 44 -1.86 8.22 -20.64
N GLY A 45 -0.69 8.52 -21.18
CA GLY A 45 -0.21 9.87 -21.42
C GLY A 45 -0.23 10.73 -20.16
N ILE A 46 -0.73 11.95 -20.27
CA ILE A 46 -0.80 12.91 -19.16
C ILE A 46 -1.68 12.43 -18.01
N ASN A 47 -2.73 11.64 -18.31
CA ASN A 47 -3.60 11.11 -17.29
C ASN A 47 -2.87 10.09 -16.39
N ALA A 48 -1.94 9.30 -16.95
CA ALA A 48 -1.11 8.39 -16.17
C ALA A 48 -0.16 9.15 -15.24
N VAL A 49 0.42 10.26 -15.71
CA VAL A 49 1.29 11.12 -14.90
C VAL A 49 0.50 11.78 -13.77
N ASN A 50 -0.66 12.34 -14.08
CA ASN A 50 -1.53 12.95 -13.07
C ASN A 50 -1.96 11.93 -12.01
N HIS A 51 -2.41 10.75 -12.42
CA HIS A 51 -2.76 9.68 -11.50
C HIS A 51 -1.59 9.29 -10.59
N LEU A 52 -0.39 9.14 -11.13
CA LEU A 52 0.79 8.82 -10.35
C LEU A 52 1.13 9.91 -9.31
N ILE A 53 0.94 11.20 -9.67
CA ILE A 53 1.10 12.32 -8.75
C ILE A 53 0.02 12.26 -7.65
N GLU A 54 -1.23 12.04 -7.98
CA GLU A 54 -2.33 11.90 -7.02
C GLU A 54 -2.07 10.76 -6.02
N VAL A 55 -1.60 9.63 -6.52
CA VAL A 55 -1.19 8.49 -5.69
C VAL A 55 -0.05 8.88 -4.75
N ALA A 56 1.02 9.48 -5.28
CA ALA A 56 2.18 9.88 -4.47
C ALA A 56 1.84 10.97 -3.43
N CYS A 57 0.88 11.83 -3.74
CA CYS A 57 0.32 12.81 -2.81
C CYS A 57 -0.67 12.21 -1.80
N SER A 58 -0.99 10.93 -1.92
CA SER A 58 -2.02 10.27 -1.09
C SER A 58 -3.41 10.92 -1.22
N LEU A 59 -3.74 11.42 -2.43
CA LEU A 59 -5.06 11.97 -2.73
C LEU A 59 -6.04 10.85 -3.14
N ASP A 60 -5.55 9.85 -3.86
CA ASP A 60 -6.30 8.66 -4.25
C ASP A 60 -6.01 7.49 -3.29
N SER A 61 -6.28 7.68 -2.02
CA SER A 61 -6.08 6.68 -0.98
C SER A 61 -7.21 6.70 0.04
N MET A 62 -7.38 5.58 0.75
CA MET A 62 -8.36 5.46 1.83
C MET A 62 -8.10 6.43 2.99
N VAL A 63 -6.84 6.77 3.21
CA VAL A 63 -6.39 7.74 4.20
C VAL A 63 -5.63 8.84 3.49
N LEU A 64 -6.23 10.04 3.43
CA LEU A 64 -5.61 11.20 2.80
C LEU A 64 -4.34 11.62 3.53
N GLY A 65 -3.29 11.93 2.75
CA GLY A 65 -2.05 12.46 3.28
C GLY A 65 -1.14 11.43 3.96
N GLU A 66 -1.36 10.12 3.76
CA GLU A 66 -0.49 9.08 4.32
C GLU A 66 0.90 9.12 3.69
N ARG A 67 1.91 9.46 4.49
CA ARG A 67 3.31 9.60 4.02
C ARG A 67 3.99 8.29 3.63
N GLU A 68 3.39 7.15 3.96
CA GLU A 68 3.92 5.84 3.58
C GLU A 68 3.91 5.66 2.05
N ILE A 69 2.91 6.23 1.35
CA ILE A 69 2.73 6.03 -0.09
C ILE A 69 3.88 6.65 -0.90
N ILE A 70 4.29 7.87 -0.62
CA ILE A 70 5.44 8.48 -1.32
C ILE A 70 6.73 7.68 -1.09
N THR A 71 6.87 7.06 0.09
CA THR A 71 8.00 6.18 0.41
C THR A 71 7.94 4.90 -0.42
N GLN A 72 6.74 4.31 -0.57
CA GLN A 72 6.53 3.12 -1.41
C GLN A 72 6.83 3.42 -2.88
N VAL A 73 6.38 4.55 -3.41
CA VAL A 73 6.68 4.97 -4.79
C VAL A 73 8.19 5.11 -4.99
N ARG A 74 8.89 5.76 -4.05
CA ARG A 74 10.34 5.90 -4.10
C ARG A 74 11.06 4.55 -4.07
N ASN A 75 10.68 3.68 -3.15
CA ASN A 75 11.30 2.36 -2.99
C ASN A 75 11.07 1.48 -4.24
N ALA A 76 9.87 1.52 -4.82
CA ALA A 76 9.57 0.81 -6.07
C ALA A 76 10.45 1.31 -7.23
N PHE A 77 10.63 2.63 -7.34
CA PHE A 77 11.52 3.20 -8.35
C PHE A 77 12.99 2.83 -8.12
N GLU A 78 13.50 2.90 -6.90
CA GLU A 78 14.87 2.52 -6.59
C GLU A 78 15.12 1.03 -6.88
N PHE A 79 14.16 0.17 -6.58
CA PHE A 79 14.21 -1.23 -6.95
C PHE A 79 14.28 -1.41 -8.48
N ALA A 80 13.41 -0.74 -9.23
CA ALA A 80 13.40 -0.81 -10.69
C ALA A 80 14.72 -0.27 -11.29
N ARG A 81 15.25 0.85 -10.75
CA ARG A 81 16.52 1.44 -11.18
C ARG A 81 17.70 0.50 -10.95
N THR A 82 17.78 -0.09 -9.75
CA THR A 82 18.87 -1.01 -9.39
C THR A 82 18.88 -2.25 -10.27
N ASN A 83 17.69 -2.73 -10.66
CA ASN A 83 17.53 -3.88 -11.55
C ASN A 83 17.52 -3.51 -13.05
N LYS A 84 17.85 -2.25 -13.42
CA LYS A 84 17.90 -1.76 -14.80
C LYS A 84 16.57 -1.90 -15.56
N LEU A 85 15.46 -1.83 -14.84
CA LEU A 85 14.09 -1.93 -15.40
C LEU A 85 13.46 -0.57 -15.72
N SER A 86 14.13 0.54 -15.39
CA SER A 86 13.63 1.90 -15.63
C SER A 86 14.52 2.66 -16.59
N GLY A 87 13.92 3.26 -17.62
CA GLY A 87 14.58 4.19 -18.55
C GLY A 87 14.45 5.66 -18.08
N ASP A 88 14.98 6.57 -18.90
CA ASP A 88 15.03 8.01 -18.59
C ASP A 88 13.64 8.64 -18.44
N THR A 89 12.68 8.23 -19.23
CA THR A 89 11.29 8.72 -19.15
C THR A 89 10.69 8.45 -17.77
N ILE A 90 10.75 7.21 -17.29
CA ILE A 90 10.25 6.86 -15.94
C ILE A 90 11.04 7.61 -14.87
N ARG A 91 12.36 7.74 -15.01
CA ARG A 91 13.18 8.48 -14.07
C ARG A 91 12.74 9.95 -13.94
N LEU A 92 12.47 10.62 -15.06
CA LEU A 92 12.00 12.01 -15.05
C LEU A 92 10.60 12.13 -14.42
N ILE A 93 9.66 11.27 -14.82
CA ILE A 93 8.31 11.28 -14.29
C ILE A 93 8.33 11.07 -12.78
N ILE A 94 9.03 10.05 -12.28
CA ILE A 94 9.09 9.75 -10.83
C ILE A 94 9.77 10.89 -10.06
N ARG A 95 10.84 11.50 -10.60
CA ARG A 95 11.46 12.65 -9.96
C ARG A 95 10.47 13.79 -9.77
N HIS A 96 9.77 14.19 -10.83
CA HIS A 96 8.77 15.26 -10.77
C HIS A 96 7.60 14.89 -9.85
N THR A 97 7.15 13.64 -9.88
CA THR A 97 6.12 13.12 -8.99
C THR A 97 6.51 13.29 -7.52
N ILE A 98 7.74 12.89 -7.16
CA ILE A 98 8.24 13.00 -5.78
C ILE A 98 8.42 14.47 -5.37
N GLU A 99 8.94 15.31 -6.26
CA GLU A 99 9.09 16.76 -6.02
C GLU A 99 7.72 17.42 -5.79
N THR A 100 6.74 17.11 -6.63
CA THR A 100 5.36 17.61 -6.50
C THR A 100 4.72 17.13 -5.21
N ALA A 101 4.83 15.85 -4.89
CA ALA A 101 4.28 15.31 -3.65
C ALA A 101 4.91 15.97 -2.42
N LYS A 102 6.22 16.21 -2.42
CA LYS A 102 6.87 16.95 -1.32
C LYS A 102 6.29 18.36 -1.17
N LYS A 103 6.09 19.10 -2.27
CA LYS A 103 5.48 20.43 -2.22
C LYS A 103 4.06 20.36 -1.64
N VAL A 104 3.23 19.43 -2.11
CA VAL A 104 1.88 19.23 -1.57
C VAL A 104 1.92 18.98 -0.06
N TYR A 105 2.84 18.13 0.42
CA TYR A 105 2.98 17.85 1.86
C TYR A 105 3.50 19.03 2.68
N THR A 106 4.29 19.93 2.10
CA THR A 106 4.86 21.09 2.81
C THR A 106 4.00 22.35 2.71
N GLU A 107 3.33 22.56 1.58
CA GLU A 107 2.62 23.79 1.26
C GLU A 107 1.09 23.68 1.52
N THR A 108 0.60 22.46 1.85
CA THR A 108 -0.82 22.23 2.13
C THR A 108 -1.04 21.58 3.49
N PHE A 109 -2.26 21.66 4.00
CA PHE A 109 -2.65 21.04 5.26
C PHE A 109 -2.88 19.53 5.20
N ILE A 110 -2.66 18.89 4.03
CA ILE A 110 -2.94 17.47 3.83
C ILE A 110 -2.19 16.56 4.81
N SER A 111 -0.98 16.96 5.21
CA SER A 111 -0.14 16.20 6.13
C SER A 111 -0.42 16.47 7.61
N HIS A 112 -1.14 17.54 7.94
CA HIS A 112 -1.36 17.96 9.33
C HIS A 112 -2.32 17.04 10.10
N LYS A 113 -3.16 16.30 9.38
CA LYS A 113 -4.10 15.33 9.94
C LYS A 113 -3.87 13.91 9.39
N SER A 114 -2.67 13.63 8.85
CA SER A 114 -2.37 12.31 8.34
C SER A 114 -2.39 11.29 9.48
N VAL A 115 -3.46 10.54 9.54
CA VAL A 115 -3.65 9.45 10.49
C VAL A 115 -3.29 8.16 9.78
N SER A 116 -2.44 7.33 10.35
CA SER A 116 -2.16 6.03 9.72
C SER A 116 -3.39 5.12 9.81
N VAL A 117 -3.53 4.20 8.84
CA VAL A 117 -4.57 3.15 8.88
C VAL A 117 -4.57 2.43 10.24
N VAL A 118 -3.37 2.19 10.80
CA VAL A 118 -3.21 1.55 12.12
C VAL A 118 -3.79 2.40 13.24
N SER A 119 -3.56 3.72 13.20
CA SER A 119 -4.11 4.63 14.20
C SER A 119 -5.64 4.71 14.12
N LEU A 120 -6.20 4.71 12.91
CA LEU A 120 -7.66 4.66 12.71
C LEU A 120 -8.26 3.35 13.21
N ALA A 121 -7.64 2.22 12.87
CA ALA A 121 -8.07 0.91 13.35
C ALA A 121 -7.99 0.81 14.88
N PHE A 122 -6.93 1.36 15.48
CA PHE A 122 -6.80 1.40 16.93
C PHE A 122 -7.87 2.30 17.58
N LYS A 123 -8.15 3.47 16.99
CA LYS A 123 -9.23 4.33 17.45
C LYS A 123 -10.59 3.62 17.39
N ALA A 124 -10.91 2.97 16.26
CA ALA A 124 -12.14 2.18 16.11
C ALA A 124 -12.23 1.00 17.11
N PHE A 125 -11.09 0.41 17.45
CA PHE A 125 -11.01 -0.59 18.51
C PHE A 125 -11.33 0.00 19.88
N LEU A 126 -10.78 1.18 20.22
CA LEU A 126 -11.05 1.86 21.48
C LEU A 126 -12.52 2.27 21.65
N GLU A 127 -13.18 2.69 20.57
CA GLU A 127 -14.59 3.10 20.57
C GLU A 127 -15.55 1.96 20.97
N LYS A 128 -15.10 0.69 20.84
CA LYS A 128 -15.88 -0.48 21.26
C LYS A 128 -15.79 -0.79 22.76
N ASN A 129 -15.06 0.00 23.52
CA ASN A 129 -14.93 -0.10 24.99
C ASN A 129 -14.64 -1.54 25.50
N HIS A 130 -13.72 -2.24 24.84
CA HIS A 130 -13.30 -3.56 25.29
C HIS A 130 -12.63 -3.53 26.68
N PRO A 131 -12.81 -4.56 27.51
CA PRO A 131 -12.07 -4.70 28.75
C PRO A 131 -10.56 -4.75 28.49
N LYS A 132 -9.74 -4.21 29.38
CA LYS A 132 -8.27 -4.22 29.20
C LYS A 132 -7.61 -5.59 29.32
N ASP A 133 -8.33 -6.58 29.77
CA ASP A 133 -7.93 -7.98 29.86
C ASP A 133 -8.46 -8.86 28.70
N VAL A 134 -9.07 -8.22 27.69
CA VAL A 134 -9.56 -8.92 26.51
C VAL A 134 -8.44 -9.68 25.78
N ALA A 135 -8.75 -10.88 25.31
CA ALA A 135 -7.86 -11.63 24.46
C ALA A 135 -7.93 -11.10 23.02
N ILE A 136 -6.79 -10.73 22.44
CA ILE A 136 -6.68 -10.21 21.07
C ILE A 136 -5.87 -11.23 20.24
N ILE A 137 -6.44 -11.59 19.09
CA ILE A 137 -5.78 -12.45 18.10
C ILE A 137 -5.39 -11.57 16.90
N ILE A 138 -4.11 -11.55 16.57
CA ILE A 138 -3.59 -10.83 15.41
C ILE A 138 -3.15 -11.86 14.37
N VAL A 139 -3.76 -11.80 13.19
CA VAL A 139 -3.47 -12.69 12.07
C VAL A 139 -2.54 -11.98 11.08
N GLY A 140 -1.35 -12.55 10.87
CA GLY A 140 -0.29 -12.00 10.03
C GLY A 140 0.75 -11.19 10.83
N SER A 141 1.97 -11.17 10.32
CA SER A 141 3.12 -10.51 10.95
C SER A 141 3.71 -9.37 10.12
N GLY A 142 2.95 -8.87 9.14
CA GLY A 142 3.36 -7.73 8.31
C GLY A 142 3.57 -6.45 9.13
N VAL A 143 4.24 -5.47 8.53
CA VAL A 143 4.59 -4.18 9.16
C VAL A 143 3.38 -3.48 9.80
N THR A 144 2.22 -3.56 9.16
CA THR A 144 0.97 -2.97 9.67
C THR A 144 0.56 -3.60 11.01
N ASN A 145 0.58 -4.93 11.09
CA ASN A 145 0.23 -5.63 12.32
C ASN A 145 1.27 -5.43 13.43
N GLN A 146 2.56 -5.36 13.08
CA GLN A 146 3.61 -5.01 14.04
C GLN A 146 3.42 -3.59 14.62
N LYS A 147 3.02 -2.62 13.79
CA LYS A 147 2.65 -1.27 14.25
C LYS A 147 1.42 -1.33 15.18
N MET A 148 0.38 -2.12 14.84
CA MET A 148 -0.83 -2.27 15.66
C MET A 148 -0.51 -2.87 17.04
N VAL A 149 0.36 -3.88 17.10
CA VAL A 149 0.81 -4.47 18.38
C VAL A 149 1.36 -3.41 19.31
N ARG A 150 2.22 -2.50 18.83
CA ARG A 150 2.77 -1.41 19.66
C ARG A 150 1.71 -0.48 20.24
N PHE A 151 0.59 -0.26 19.55
CA PHE A 151 -0.53 0.50 20.09
C PHE A 151 -1.28 -0.30 21.15
N LEU A 152 -1.52 -1.59 20.88
CA LEU A 152 -2.22 -2.48 21.79
C LEU A 152 -1.41 -2.75 23.08
N GLU A 153 -0.09 -2.93 23.00
CA GLU A 153 0.81 -3.10 24.15
C GLU A 153 0.73 -1.92 25.13
N ARG A 154 0.60 -0.70 24.62
CA ARG A 154 0.44 0.48 25.46
C ARG A 154 -0.94 0.59 26.11
N TRP A 155 -1.96 -0.05 25.51
CA TRP A 155 -3.33 0.00 25.99
C TRP A 155 -3.69 -1.16 26.90
N LEU A 156 -3.18 -2.37 26.61
CA LEU A 156 -3.41 -3.57 27.39
C LEU A 156 -2.58 -3.56 28.68
N SER A 157 -3.17 -4.11 29.76
CA SER A 157 -2.44 -4.31 31.03
C SER A 157 -1.54 -5.56 31.01
N LYS A 158 -1.55 -6.35 29.95
CA LYS A 158 -0.93 -7.67 29.84
C LYS A 158 -0.23 -7.87 28.48
N HIS A 159 0.74 -8.82 28.40
CA HIS A 159 1.58 -9.02 27.23
C HIS A 159 0.84 -9.55 25.98
N ILE A 160 1.27 -9.08 24.81
CA ILE A 160 0.78 -9.49 23.48
C ILE A 160 1.82 -10.40 22.84
N TYR A 161 1.39 -11.54 22.29
CA TYR A 161 2.25 -12.41 21.49
C TYR A 161 1.89 -12.36 20.03
N LEU A 162 2.86 -12.04 19.18
CA LEU A 162 2.74 -11.96 17.71
C LEU A 162 3.30 -13.22 17.08
N GLN A 163 2.56 -13.85 16.17
CA GLN A 163 3.02 -15.02 15.47
C GLN A 163 3.29 -14.78 13.98
N PRO A 164 4.44 -15.20 13.44
CA PRO A 164 4.88 -14.83 12.10
C PRO A 164 4.19 -15.53 10.93
N TYR A 165 3.35 -16.55 11.10
CA TYR A 165 2.81 -17.35 10.00
C TYR A 165 1.28 -17.36 9.91
N ILE A 166 0.78 -17.27 8.67
CA ILE A 166 -0.60 -17.05 8.24
C ILE A 166 -1.62 -18.13 8.71
N ILE A 167 -1.19 -19.28 9.19
CA ILE A 167 -2.08 -20.44 9.44
C ILE A 167 -2.25 -20.78 10.94
N LYS A 168 -1.54 -20.13 11.85
CA LYS A 168 -1.72 -20.40 13.28
C LYS A 168 -2.10 -19.14 14.04
N CYS A 169 -3.38 -18.99 14.30
CA CYS A 169 -3.85 -18.05 15.32
C CYS A 169 -3.29 -18.47 16.68
N ARG A 170 -2.51 -17.60 17.33
CA ARG A 170 -2.23 -17.78 18.76
C ARG A 170 -3.13 -16.87 19.57
N ARG A 171 -3.69 -17.45 20.58
CA ARG A 171 -4.40 -16.73 21.63
C ARG A 171 -3.39 -15.84 22.34
N ILE A 172 -3.67 -14.56 22.39
CA ILE A 172 -2.95 -13.66 23.29
C ILE A 172 -3.48 -13.99 24.68
N SER A 173 -2.85 -14.94 25.34
CA SER A 173 -3.18 -15.22 26.73
C SER A 173 -2.38 -14.30 27.62
N ALA A 174 -3.09 -13.58 28.46
CA ALA A 174 -2.47 -13.00 29.62
C ALA A 174 -1.88 -14.14 30.48
N THR A 175 -0.58 -14.18 30.63
CA THR A 175 0.05 -14.95 31.70
C THR A 175 -0.22 -14.20 33.00
N PHE A 176 -0.86 -14.88 33.93
CA PHE A 176 -1.08 -14.41 35.30
C PHE A 176 0.24 -14.18 36.01
#